data_c43d2102aba4ff6dd5ce6db549f00727
#
_entry.id   c43d2102aba4ff6dd5ce6db549f00727
#
_cell.length_a   1.000
_cell.length_b   1.000
_cell.length_c   1.000
_cell.angle_alpha   90.00
_cell.angle_beta   90.00
_cell.angle_gamma   90.00
#
_symmetry.space_group_name_H-M   'P 1'
#
loop_
_entity.id
_entity.type
_entity.pdbx_description
1 polymer ?
#
loop_
_entity_poly.entity_id
_entity_poly.type
_entity_poly.pdbx_seq_one_letter_code
_entity_poly.pdbx_strand_id
1 'polypeptide(L)'
;MAVQRLRVAFLRGEPIRFISHLDLLRLWERALRRARVPLAYTQGFNPHPRLSLASPLAVGVIGERELMDVYLAERIESERFRAAVSRQMPEGLRLLDATEVDLNAPALPAQVRAAEYVAELTPSPPAFPSLAEGASPATKGAEARPPVSPARGGEGPAESYTDLEARVAALQQATALPRERKRDKEVRRYDLRPLIEDLRVERSAQGISLWMRLRADPSGTGRPDEVLAALGIPIEAANIRRQRLILDERR
;
A
#
# COMPACT_ATOMS: atom_id res chain seq x y z
N MET A 1 16.33 -11.88 -25.84
CA MET A 1 17.04 -11.44 -24.61
C MET A 1 16.66 -9.98 -24.34
N ALA A 2 16.79 -9.50 -23.08
CA ALA A 2 16.61 -8.06 -22.81
C ALA A 2 17.86 -7.28 -23.22
N VAL A 3 17.67 -6.14 -23.88
CA VAL A 3 18.77 -5.23 -24.31
C VAL A 3 18.69 -3.86 -23.61
N GLN A 4 17.55 -3.58 -22.94
CA GLN A 4 17.32 -2.34 -22.21
C GLN A 4 16.43 -2.60 -21.02
N ARG A 5 16.62 -1.85 -19.92
CA ARG A 5 15.78 -1.84 -18.72
C ARG A 5 15.36 -0.41 -18.45
N LEU A 6 14.05 -0.18 -18.46
CA LEU A 6 13.48 1.10 -18.09
C LEU A 6 12.85 0.98 -16.71
N ARG A 7 13.23 1.86 -15.80
CA ARG A 7 12.54 2.05 -14.51
C ARG A 7 11.45 3.07 -14.72
N VAL A 8 10.23 2.67 -14.46
CA VAL A 8 9.06 3.53 -14.56
C VAL A 8 8.57 3.91 -13.17
N ALA A 9 8.22 5.19 -12.99
CA ALA A 9 7.46 5.66 -11.86
C ALA A 9 6.00 5.87 -12.29
N PHE A 10 5.05 5.43 -11.47
CA PHE A 10 3.64 5.52 -11.81
C PHE A 10 2.74 5.75 -10.60
N LEU A 11 1.59 6.34 -10.84
CA LEU A 11 0.51 6.49 -9.87
C LEU A 11 -0.47 5.33 -10.04
N ARG A 12 -0.84 4.69 -8.91
CA ARG A 12 -1.99 3.80 -8.75
C ARG A 12 -3.04 4.55 -7.93
N GLY A 13 -3.98 5.19 -8.62
CA GLY A 13 -4.98 6.09 -8.04
C GLY A 13 -6.23 5.38 -7.53
N GLU A 14 -7.16 6.21 -7.06
CA GLU A 14 -8.43 5.82 -6.44
C GLU A 14 -9.25 4.78 -7.24
N PRO A 15 -9.46 4.95 -8.57
CA PRO A 15 -10.32 4.02 -9.33
C PRO A 15 -9.85 2.56 -9.31
N ILE A 16 -8.56 2.33 -9.10
CA ILE A 16 -7.95 0.99 -9.14
C ILE A 16 -7.32 0.57 -7.81
N ARG A 17 -7.58 1.26 -6.70
CA ARG A 17 -6.97 0.94 -5.40
C ARG A 17 -7.32 -0.45 -4.87
N PHE A 18 -8.44 -1.02 -5.31
CA PHE A 18 -8.91 -2.34 -4.85
C PHE A 18 -8.48 -3.52 -5.73
N ILE A 19 -7.70 -3.29 -6.81
CA ILE A 19 -7.20 -4.40 -7.63
C ILE A 19 -6.04 -5.14 -6.94
N SER A 20 -5.90 -6.42 -7.25
CA SER A 20 -4.79 -7.23 -6.75
C SER A 20 -3.46 -6.87 -7.43
N HIS A 21 -2.35 -7.32 -6.84
CA HIS A 21 -1.02 -7.20 -7.44
C HIS A 21 -0.94 -7.83 -8.85
N LEU A 22 -1.54 -9.00 -9.03
CA LEU A 22 -1.56 -9.69 -10.32
C LEU A 22 -2.40 -8.94 -11.36
N ASP A 23 -3.52 -8.36 -10.95
CA ASP A 23 -4.36 -7.59 -11.87
C ASP A 23 -3.68 -6.28 -12.28
N LEU A 24 -2.92 -5.64 -11.39
CA LEU A 24 -2.08 -4.50 -11.73
C LEU A 24 -1.04 -4.88 -12.80
N LEU A 25 -0.35 -6.01 -12.66
CA LEU A 25 0.59 -6.51 -13.69
C LEU A 25 -0.12 -6.76 -15.02
N ARG A 26 -1.31 -7.37 -15.00
CA ARG A 26 -2.11 -7.60 -16.21
C ARG A 26 -2.56 -6.29 -16.88
N LEU A 27 -2.87 -5.25 -16.09
CA LEU A 27 -3.17 -3.92 -16.64
C LEU A 27 -1.94 -3.35 -17.37
N TRP A 28 -0.77 -3.42 -16.74
CA TRP A 28 0.49 -2.99 -17.33
C TRP A 28 0.81 -3.76 -18.61
N GLU A 29 0.73 -5.10 -18.59
CA GLU A 29 0.97 -5.93 -19.78
C GLU A 29 0.07 -5.52 -20.96
N ARG A 30 -1.23 -5.30 -20.69
CA ARG A 30 -2.18 -4.87 -21.72
C ARG A 30 -1.84 -3.49 -22.28
N ALA A 31 -1.49 -2.52 -21.42
CA ALA A 31 -1.12 -1.17 -21.83
C ALA A 31 0.16 -1.17 -22.68
N LEU A 32 1.20 -1.90 -22.24
CA LEU A 32 2.47 -2.02 -22.96
C LEU A 32 2.31 -2.71 -24.32
N ARG A 33 1.51 -3.76 -24.40
CA ARG A 33 1.21 -4.46 -25.69
C ARG A 33 0.44 -3.54 -26.65
N ARG A 34 -0.56 -2.80 -26.18
CA ARG A 34 -1.30 -1.83 -27.02
C ARG A 34 -0.40 -0.69 -27.50
N ALA A 35 0.53 -0.26 -26.66
CA ALA A 35 1.53 0.74 -27.03
C ALA A 35 2.61 0.18 -28.00
N ARG A 36 2.57 -1.12 -28.36
CA ARG A 36 3.55 -1.82 -29.20
C ARG A 36 4.98 -1.69 -28.69
N VAL A 37 5.14 -1.72 -27.37
CA VAL A 37 6.46 -1.71 -26.73
C VAL A 37 7.17 -3.04 -27.01
N PRO A 38 8.45 -3.06 -27.45
CA PRO A 38 9.20 -4.28 -27.72
C PRO A 38 9.64 -4.97 -26.41
N LEU A 39 8.71 -5.66 -25.74
CA LEU A 39 8.92 -6.31 -24.45
C LEU A 39 9.86 -7.50 -24.53
N ALA A 40 10.75 -7.64 -23.57
CA ALA A 40 11.47 -8.89 -23.34
C ALA A 40 10.59 -9.84 -22.51
N TYR A 41 10.70 -11.13 -22.80
CA TYR A 41 9.93 -12.19 -22.15
C TYR A 41 10.81 -13.10 -21.30
N THR A 42 10.20 -13.74 -20.32
CA THR A 42 10.83 -14.81 -19.54
C THR A 42 11.08 -16.04 -20.40
N GLN A 43 12.05 -16.87 -20.01
CA GLN A 43 12.31 -18.18 -20.64
C GLN A 43 11.34 -19.20 -20.04
N GLY A 44 10.98 -20.24 -20.82
CA GLY A 44 10.15 -21.35 -20.35
C GLY A 44 8.90 -21.59 -21.21
N PHE A 45 8.05 -22.53 -20.80
CA PHE A 45 6.86 -22.96 -21.54
C PHE A 45 5.76 -21.90 -21.60
N ASN A 46 5.67 -21.02 -20.60
CA ASN A 46 4.70 -19.91 -20.54
C ASN A 46 5.45 -18.58 -20.42
N PRO A 47 5.92 -18.00 -21.54
CA PRO A 47 6.66 -16.76 -21.51
C PRO A 47 5.76 -15.59 -21.13
N HIS A 48 6.17 -14.83 -20.10
CA HIS A 48 5.51 -13.59 -19.68
C HIS A 48 6.43 -12.39 -19.91
N PRO A 49 5.88 -11.19 -20.16
CA PRO A 49 6.68 -9.97 -20.18
C PRO A 49 7.51 -9.83 -18.90
N ARG A 50 8.80 -9.51 -19.04
CA ARG A 50 9.67 -9.27 -17.88
C ARG A 50 9.35 -7.92 -17.28
N LEU A 51 8.49 -7.92 -16.27
CA LEU A 51 8.11 -6.78 -15.45
C LEU A 51 8.47 -7.08 -13.99
N SER A 52 9.02 -6.10 -13.27
CA SER A 52 9.39 -6.26 -11.88
C SER A 52 8.92 -5.06 -11.06
N LEU A 53 7.82 -5.21 -10.32
CA LEU A 53 7.36 -4.21 -9.35
C LEU A 53 8.31 -4.14 -8.16
N ALA A 54 8.57 -2.94 -7.66
CA ALA A 54 9.49 -2.71 -6.55
C ALA A 54 9.02 -3.37 -5.25
N SER A 55 7.74 -3.20 -4.93
CA SER A 55 7.14 -3.76 -3.71
C SER A 55 5.63 -3.91 -3.91
N PRO A 56 5.01 -4.98 -3.40
CA PRO A 56 3.56 -5.08 -3.40
C PRO A 56 2.93 -3.90 -2.66
N LEU A 57 1.82 -3.38 -3.20
CA LEU A 57 0.98 -2.39 -2.53
C LEU A 57 -0.30 -3.07 -2.05
N ALA A 58 -0.67 -2.85 -0.79
CA ALA A 58 -1.86 -3.45 -0.22
C ALA A 58 -3.13 -3.00 -0.97
N VAL A 59 -4.14 -3.86 -0.98
CA VAL A 59 -5.47 -3.54 -1.52
C VAL A 59 -6.08 -2.42 -0.67
N GLY A 60 -6.72 -1.45 -1.32
CA GLY A 60 -7.28 -0.26 -0.67
C GLY A 60 -6.30 0.90 -0.49
N VAL A 61 -4.98 0.69 -0.69
CA VAL A 61 -3.98 1.76 -0.57
C VAL A 61 -3.71 2.39 -1.94
N ILE A 62 -3.68 3.72 -2.00
CA ILE A 62 -3.29 4.49 -3.18
C ILE A 62 -1.75 4.53 -3.24
N GLY A 63 -1.17 4.41 -4.44
CA GLY A 63 0.27 4.56 -4.67
C GLY A 63 0.55 5.81 -5.48
N GLU A 64 1.12 6.85 -4.85
CA GLU A 64 1.37 8.13 -5.53
C GLU A 64 2.58 8.04 -6.48
N ARG A 65 3.60 7.29 -6.10
CA ARG A 65 4.82 7.09 -6.89
C ARG A 65 5.37 5.67 -6.70
N GLU A 66 4.72 4.73 -7.35
CA GLU A 66 5.13 3.33 -7.42
C GLU A 66 6.24 3.15 -8.44
N LEU A 67 7.07 2.11 -8.28
CA LEU A 67 8.18 1.81 -9.17
C LEU A 67 8.05 0.41 -9.78
N MET A 68 8.39 0.32 -11.06
CA MET A 68 8.47 -0.95 -11.79
C MET A 68 9.59 -0.90 -12.82
N ASP A 69 10.33 -1.99 -12.97
CA ASP A 69 11.26 -2.16 -14.08
C ASP A 69 10.62 -2.92 -15.23
N VAL A 70 10.74 -2.38 -16.44
CA VAL A 70 10.28 -2.94 -17.70
C VAL A 70 11.49 -3.32 -18.52
N TYR A 71 11.58 -4.60 -18.92
CA TYR A 71 12.69 -5.10 -19.74
C TYR A 71 12.28 -5.16 -21.20
N LEU A 72 13.12 -4.64 -22.09
CA LEU A 72 12.86 -4.51 -23.51
C LEU A 72 13.79 -5.38 -24.35
N ALA A 73 13.26 -5.93 -25.45
CA ALA A 73 14.00 -6.72 -26.43
C ALA A 73 14.72 -5.85 -27.47
N GLU A 74 14.27 -4.60 -27.64
CA GLU A 74 14.86 -3.59 -28.50
C GLU A 74 14.95 -2.27 -27.76
N ARG A 75 15.91 -1.40 -28.11
CA ARG A 75 16.02 -0.08 -27.50
C ARG A 75 14.94 0.86 -27.99
N ILE A 76 14.38 1.62 -27.06
CA ILE A 76 13.43 2.71 -27.30
C ILE A 76 13.84 3.92 -26.47
N GLU A 77 13.74 5.11 -27.02
CA GLU A 77 13.95 6.34 -26.30
C GLU A 77 12.91 6.52 -25.19
N SER A 78 13.31 6.96 -23.99
CA SER A 78 12.44 7.09 -22.81
C SER A 78 11.21 7.98 -23.08
N GLU A 79 11.38 9.10 -23.78
CA GLU A 79 10.27 9.99 -24.13
C GLU A 79 9.29 9.35 -25.10
N ARG A 80 9.79 8.61 -26.09
CA ARG A 80 8.94 7.85 -27.02
C ARG A 80 8.16 6.76 -26.29
N PHE A 81 8.83 6.04 -25.36
CA PHE A 81 8.17 5.07 -24.48
C PHE A 81 7.06 5.72 -23.66
N ARG A 82 7.35 6.84 -22.97
CA ARG A 82 6.39 7.58 -22.16
C ARG A 82 5.17 8.01 -22.98
N ALA A 83 5.39 8.64 -24.11
CA ALA A 83 4.32 9.13 -24.99
C ALA A 83 3.42 7.98 -25.50
N ALA A 84 4.01 6.86 -25.91
CA ALA A 84 3.26 5.70 -26.41
C ALA A 84 2.45 5.01 -25.30
N VAL A 85 3.06 4.80 -24.14
CA VAL A 85 2.44 4.05 -23.03
C VAL A 85 1.38 4.88 -22.33
N SER A 86 1.59 6.18 -22.09
CA SER A 86 0.62 7.06 -21.42
C SER A 86 -0.73 7.10 -22.12
N ARG A 87 -0.76 7.01 -23.46
CA ARG A 87 -1.99 6.98 -24.27
C ARG A 87 -2.81 5.69 -24.08
N GLN A 88 -2.20 4.64 -23.52
CA GLN A 88 -2.81 3.32 -23.35
C GLN A 88 -3.16 3.01 -21.89
N MET A 89 -2.86 3.93 -20.97
CA MET A 89 -3.15 3.74 -19.56
C MET A 89 -4.66 3.80 -19.31
N PRO A 90 -5.21 2.87 -18.51
CA PRO A 90 -6.58 2.97 -18.04
C PRO A 90 -6.73 4.08 -17.00
N GLU A 91 -7.96 4.50 -16.76
CA GLU A 91 -8.27 5.41 -15.66
C GLU A 91 -7.73 4.87 -14.33
N GLY A 92 -7.19 5.77 -13.51
CA GLY A 92 -6.57 5.42 -12.23
C GLY A 92 -5.12 4.94 -12.32
N LEU A 93 -4.59 4.63 -13.51
CA LEU A 93 -3.18 4.31 -13.71
C LEU A 93 -2.50 5.40 -14.55
N ARG A 94 -1.46 6.02 -14.03
CA ARG A 94 -0.74 7.09 -14.76
C ARG A 94 0.76 6.88 -14.70
N LEU A 95 1.41 6.84 -15.86
CA LEU A 95 2.86 6.87 -15.97
C LEU A 95 3.38 8.27 -15.64
N LEU A 96 4.27 8.38 -14.66
CA LEU A 96 4.86 9.64 -14.20
C LEU A 96 6.20 9.89 -14.84
N ASP A 97 7.03 8.82 -14.90
CA ASP A 97 8.39 8.92 -15.39
C ASP A 97 8.88 7.58 -15.97
N ALA A 98 9.91 7.62 -16.81
CA ALA A 98 10.60 6.45 -17.34
C ALA A 98 12.08 6.80 -17.56
N THR A 99 12.98 6.09 -16.86
CA THR A 99 14.42 6.32 -16.90
C THR A 99 15.14 5.03 -17.21
N GLU A 100 16.14 5.07 -18.08
CA GLU A 100 16.98 3.91 -18.35
C GLU A 100 17.87 3.59 -17.14
N VAL A 101 17.95 2.32 -16.76
CA VAL A 101 18.83 1.82 -15.71
C VAL A 101 19.66 0.67 -16.24
N ASP A 102 20.83 0.45 -15.63
CA ASP A 102 21.73 -0.63 -16.04
C ASP A 102 21.02 -1.98 -15.98
N LEU A 103 21.18 -2.79 -17.03
CA LEU A 103 20.65 -4.16 -17.08
C LEU A 103 21.18 -5.02 -15.95
N ASN A 104 22.43 -4.79 -15.53
CA ASN A 104 23.13 -5.54 -14.49
C ASN A 104 22.87 -4.99 -13.08
N ALA A 105 22.18 -3.83 -12.96
CA ALA A 105 21.83 -3.32 -11.65
C ALA A 105 21.01 -4.36 -10.86
N PRO A 106 21.11 -4.41 -9.52
CA PRO A 106 20.35 -5.33 -8.69
C PRO A 106 18.85 -5.31 -9.02
N ALA A 107 18.15 -6.41 -8.75
CA ALA A 107 16.70 -6.46 -8.95
C ALA A 107 16.01 -5.36 -8.14
N LEU A 108 15.02 -4.67 -8.75
CA LEU A 108 14.35 -3.54 -8.11
C LEU A 108 13.80 -3.86 -6.71
N PRO A 109 13.15 -5.03 -6.45
CA PRO A 109 12.70 -5.36 -5.10
C PRO A 109 13.82 -5.45 -4.06
N ALA A 110 15.03 -5.83 -4.48
CA ALA A 110 16.19 -5.92 -3.59
C ALA A 110 16.82 -4.57 -3.25
N GLN A 111 16.45 -3.52 -4.00
CA GLN A 111 16.90 -2.15 -3.76
C GLN A 111 15.97 -1.39 -2.80
N VAL A 112 14.75 -1.90 -2.54
CA VAL A 112 13.80 -1.23 -1.65
C VAL A 112 14.27 -1.36 -0.21
N ARG A 113 14.36 -0.24 0.50
CA ARG A 113 14.72 -0.16 1.91
C ARG A 113 13.54 0.19 2.80
N ALA A 114 12.80 1.23 2.41
CA ALA A 114 11.67 1.74 3.18
C ALA A 114 10.56 2.25 2.26
N ALA A 115 9.41 2.51 2.83
CA ALA A 115 8.27 3.15 2.17
C ALA A 115 7.70 4.26 3.05
N GLU A 116 7.31 5.36 2.43
CA GLU A 116 6.65 6.48 3.09
C GLU A 116 5.16 6.45 2.80
N TYR A 117 4.37 6.59 3.86
CA TYR A 117 2.92 6.58 3.82
C TYR A 117 2.34 7.82 4.50
N VAL A 118 1.16 8.22 4.06
CA VAL A 118 0.28 9.14 4.77
C VAL A 118 -1.06 8.46 4.96
N ALA A 119 -1.57 8.47 6.19
CA ALA A 119 -2.93 8.07 6.51
C ALA A 119 -3.71 9.31 6.91
N GLU A 120 -4.64 9.74 6.08
CA GLU A 120 -5.60 10.81 6.41
C GLU A 120 -6.68 10.20 7.30
N LEU A 121 -6.83 10.76 8.51
CA LEU A 121 -7.74 10.25 9.51
C LEU A 121 -9.08 10.97 9.41
N THR A 122 -10.15 10.20 9.25
CA THR A 122 -11.52 10.72 9.31
C THR A 122 -12.00 10.71 10.76
N PRO A 123 -12.65 11.76 11.22
CA PRO A 123 -13.08 11.90 12.63
C PRO A 123 -14.11 10.86 13.10
N SER A 124 -14.83 10.24 12.18
CA SER A 124 -15.77 9.14 12.45
C SER A 124 -15.63 8.11 11.34
N PRO A 125 -15.55 6.82 11.66
CA PRO A 125 -15.67 5.80 10.62
C PRO A 125 -17.05 5.98 9.97
N PRO A 126 -17.16 5.81 8.63
CA PRO A 126 -18.47 5.77 7.99
C PRO A 126 -19.28 4.68 8.71
N ALA A 127 -20.47 5.04 9.20
CA ALA A 127 -21.41 4.06 9.75
C ALA A 127 -21.75 3.09 8.61
N PHE A 128 -21.18 1.89 8.65
CA PHE A 128 -21.65 0.81 7.79
C PHE A 128 -23.11 0.58 8.16
N PRO A 129 -24.04 0.57 7.19
CA PRO A 129 -25.40 0.13 7.48
C PRO A 129 -25.28 -1.27 8.06
N SER A 130 -25.74 -1.42 9.30
CA SER A 130 -25.88 -2.73 9.96
C SER A 130 -26.62 -3.67 9.02
N LEU A 131 -25.98 -4.69 8.50
CA LEU A 131 -26.64 -5.82 7.82
C LEU A 131 -27.34 -6.71 8.85
N ALA A 132 -28.17 -6.10 9.67
CA ALA A 132 -28.99 -6.80 10.63
C ALA A 132 -30.37 -6.19 10.63
N GLU A 133 -31.20 -6.67 9.67
CA GLU A 133 -32.63 -6.94 9.93
C GLU A 133 -33.22 -7.57 8.67
N GLY A 134 -33.33 -8.88 8.70
CA GLY A 134 -34.08 -9.60 7.70
C GLY A 134 -33.68 -11.06 7.54
N ALA A 135 -33.85 -11.87 8.58
CA ALA A 135 -34.29 -13.27 8.51
C ALA A 135 -34.11 -13.95 9.88
N SER A 136 -35.20 -14.01 10.65
CA SER A 136 -35.34 -14.99 11.73
C SER A 136 -35.69 -16.36 11.11
N PRO A 137 -35.12 -17.43 11.62
CA PRO A 137 -36.01 -18.46 12.16
C PRO A 137 -35.68 -18.80 13.63
N ALA A 138 -36.73 -18.96 14.37
CA ALA A 138 -36.76 -19.30 15.78
C ALA A 138 -35.94 -20.55 16.13
N THR A 139 -35.09 -20.46 17.15
CA THR A 139 -34.73 -21.60 17.99
C THR A 139 -34.63 -21.14 19.45
N LYS A 140 -35.32 -21.87 20.31
CA LYS A 140 -35.49 -21.64 21.74
C LYS A 140 -34.19 -21.83 22.53
N GLY A 141 -33.96 -20.96 23.52
CA GLY A 141 -33.24 -21.26 24.76
C GLY A 141 -31.80 -20.86 24.81
N ALA A 142 -31.50 -19.66 25.31
CA ALA A 142 -30.29 -19.33 26.10
C ALA A 142 -30.50 -18.02 26.86
N GLU A 143 -30.07 -18.02 28.11
CA GLU A 143 -30.27 -17.03 29.16
C GLU A 143 -29.89 -15.60 28.84
N ALA A 144 -30.66 -14.66 29.37
CA ALA A 144 -30.50 -13.22 29.22
C ALA A 144 -29.21 -12.71 29.89
N ARG A 145 -28.31 -12.12 29.12
CA ARG A 145 -27.28 -11.20 29.60
C ARG A 145 -27.87 -9.79 29.73
N PRO A 146 -27.51 -9.02 30.78
CA PRO A 146 -28.06 -7.68 30.98
C PRO A 146 -27.61 -6.72 29.88
N PRO A 147 -28.44 -5.74 29.50
CA PRO A 147 -28.10 -4.76 28.49
C PRO A 147 -26.96 -3.85 28.94
N VAL A 148 -25.91 -3.78 28.15
CA VAL A 148 -24.87 -2.76 28.29
C VAL A 148 -25.47 -1.44 27.82
N SER A 149 -25.62 -0.48 28.72
CA SER A 149 -26.13 0.86 28.42
C SER A 149 -25.23 1.55 27.38
N PRO A 150 -25.79 2.26 26.39
CA PRO A 150 -24.98 3.07 25.47
C PRO A 150 -24.39 4.25 26.26
N ALA A 151 -23.07 4.39 26.18
CA ALA A 151 -22.37 5.55 26.70
C ALA A 151 -22.91 6.79 26.00
N ARG A 152 -23.34 7.76 26.79
CA ARG A 152 -23.74 9.11 26.36
C ARG A 152 -22.52 9.91 25.94
N GLY A 153 -22.69 10.75 24.92
CA GLY A 153 -21.83 11.90 24.68
C GLY A 153 -21.30 11.90 23.26
N GLY A 154 -22.00 12.57 22.35
CA GLY A 154 -21.46 13.00 21.07
C GLY A 154 -20.46 14.14 21.32
N GLU A 155 -19.18 13.83 21.24
CA GLU A 155 -18.12 14.83 21.16
C GLU A 155 -17.71 14.98 19.69
N GLY A 156 -17.43 16.24 19.29
CA GLY A 156 -17.17 16.57 17.88
C GLY A 156 -15.89 15.94 17.32
N PRO A 157 -15.69 15.96 16.00
CA PRO A 157 -14.61 15.26 15.32
C PRO A 157 -13.18 15.62 15.73
N ALA A 158 -12.97 16.75 16.40
CA ALA A 158 -11.65 17.19 16.87
C ALA A 158 -11.17 16.48 18.15
N GLU A 159 -12.08 15.94 18.95
CA GLU A 159 -11.75 15.31 20.24
C GLU A 159 -11.28 13.86 20.12
N SER A 160 -11.56 13.20 19.03
CA SER A 160 -11.25 11.76 18.85
C SER A 160 -9.75 11.44 18.76
N TYR A 161 -8.89 12.42 18.47
CA TYR A 161 -7.43 12.22 18.30
C TYR A 161 -6.60 13.22 19.14
N THR A 162 -7.14 13.73 20.24
CA THR A 162 -6.46 14.74 21.10
C THR A 162 -5.16 14.22 21.69
N ASP A 163 -5.08 12.92 21.96
CA ASP A 163 -3.93 12.24 22.53
C ASP A 163 -3.06 11.49 21.50
N LEU A 164 -3.31 11.68 20.20
CA LEU A 164 -2.61 10.93 19.16
C LEU A 164 -1.10 11.15 19.17
N GLU A 165 -0.65 12.38 19.39
CA GLU A 165 0.77 12.69 19.52
C GLU A 165 1.42 11.94 20.70
N ALA A 166 0.72 11.86 21.83
CA ALA A 166 1.19 11.12 22.99
C ALA A 166 1.27 9.61 22.70
N ARG A 167 0.28 9.05 22.02
CA ARG A 167 0.28 7.63 21.60
C ARG A 167 1.41 7.35 20.61
N VAL A 168 1.64 8.24 19.63
CA VAL A 168 2.75 8.12 18.67
C VAL A 168 4.08 8.18 19.41
N ALA A 169 4.28 9.14 20.34
CA ALA A 169 5.49 9.25 21.12
C ALA A 169 5.75 7.98 21.98
N ALA A 170 4.71 7.47 22.63
CA ALA A 170 4.79 6.22 23.41
C ALA A 170 5.19 5.02 22.54
N LEU A 171 4.61 4.94 21.31
CA LEU A 171 4.91 3.87 20.37
C LEU A 171 6.36 3.96 19.85
N GLN A 172 6.87 5.17 19.59
CA GLN A 172 8.26 5.39 19.18
C GLN A 172 9.26 5.07 20.30
N GLN A 173 8.90 5.29 21.57
CA GLN A 173 9.74 4.98 22.73
C GLN A 173 9.68 3.50 23.15
N ALA A 174 8.70 2.75 22.68
CA ALA A 174 8.56 1.33 23.01
C ALA A 174 9.81 0.55 22.56
N THR A 175 10.29 -0.35 23.41
CA THR A 175 11.42 -1.24 23.10
C THR A 175 11.01 -2.40 22.20
N ALA A 176 9.75 -2.83 22.27
CA ALA A 176 9.17 -3.89 21.46
C ALA A 176 7.66 -3.66 21.29
N LEU A 177 7.13 -4.09 20.14
CA LEU A 177 5.70 -4.07 19.80
C LEU A 177 5.29 -5.43 19.23
N PRO A 178 5.10 -6.44 20.10
CA PRO A 178 4.75 -7.79 19.66
C PRO A 178 3.40 -7.78 18.93
N ARG A 179 3.36 -8.44 17.78
CA ARG A 179 2.18 -8.60 16.93
C ARG A 179 2.03 -10.05 16.50
N GLU A 180 0.81 -10.45 16.29
CA GLU A 180 0.48 -11.75 15.75
C GLU A 180 -0.27 -11.58 14.42
N ARG A 181 0.17 -12.31 13.42
CA ARG A 181 -0.47 -12.33 12.11
C ARG A 181 -0.90 -13.75 11.77
N LYS A 182 -2.16 -13.92 11.57
CA LYS A 182 -2.72 -15.19 11.09
C LYS A 182 -2.65 -15.23 9.56
N ARG A 183 -1.95 -16.22 9.02
CA ARG A 183 -1.94 -16.51 7.59
C ARG A 183 -2.30 -17.98 7.42
N ASP A 184 -3.43 -18.24 6.76
CA ASP A 184 -4.01 -19.58 6.64
C ASP A 184 -4.20 -20.27 8.01
N LYS A 185 -3.43 -21.32 8.29
CA LYS A 185 -3.46 -22.07 9.56
C LYS A 185 -2.33 -21.70 10.53
N GLU A 186 -1.40 -20.83 10.11
CA GLU A 186 -0.24 -20.44 10.92
C GLU A 186 -0.41 -19.06 11.54
N VAL A 187 -0.06 -18.96 12.83
CA VAL A 187 0.07 -17.69 13.56
C VAL A 187 1.55 -17.33 13.61
N ARG A 188 1.94 -16.28 12.87
CA ARG A 188 3.31 -15.77 12.91
C ARG A 188 3.38 -14.62 13.91
N ARG A 189 4.25 -14.77 14.90
CA ARG A 189 4.61 -13.70 15.84
C ARG A 189 5.80 -12.91 15.31
N TYR A 190 5.76 -11.60 15.44
CA TYR A 190 6.85 -10.71 15.05
C TYR A 190 6.81 -9.42 15.87
N ASP A 191 7.91 -8.69 15.85
CA ASP A 191 8.00 -7.38 16.48
C ASP A 191 7.82 -6.29 15.41
N LEU A 192 6.82 -5.44 15.60
CA LEU A 192 6.54 -4.32 14.71
C LEU A 192 7.50 -3.15 14.92
N ARG A 193 8.07 -2.98 16.13
CA ARG A 193 8.87 -1.81 16.49
C ARG A 193 10.06 -1.56 15.56
N PRO A 194 10.92 -2.56 15.22
CA PRO A 194 12.06 -2.38 14.32
C PRO A 194 11.65 -2.11 12.87
N LEU A 195 10.37 -2.30 12.52
CA LEU A 195 9.81 -1.99 11.18
C LEU A 195 9.30 -0.56 11.06
N ILE A 196 9.27 0.21 12.15
CA ILE A 196 8.88 1.62 12.19
C ILE A 196 10.15 2.47 12.28
N GLU A 197 10.48 3.18 11.21
CA GLU A 197 11.63 4.09 11.19
C GLU A 197 11.27 5.47 11.76
N ASP A 198 10.11 6.03 11.36
CA ASP A 198 9.64 7.33 11.85
C ASP A 198 8.11 7.46 11.73
N LEU A 199 7.51 8.22 12.66
CA LEU A 199 6.08 8.55 12.67
C LEU A 199 5.92 10.03 13.02
N ARG A 200 4.99 10.71 12.33
CA ARG A 200 4.66 12.12 12.60
C ARG A 200 3.18 12.36 12.46
N VAL A 201 2.61 13.08 13.40
CA VAL A 201 1.24 13.58 13.30
C VAL A 201 1.29 14.97 12.66
N GLU A 202 0.51 15.16 11.62
CA GLU A 202 0.36 16.43 10.93
C GLU A 202 -1.09 16.89 11.07
N ARG A 203 -1.27 18.15 11.53
CA ARG A 203 -2.57 18.78 11.64
C ARG A 203 -2.68 19.90 10.63
N SER A 204 -3.76 19.94 9.89
CA SER A 204 -4.05 20.96 8.89
C SER A 204 -5.51 21.39 8.96
N ALA A 205 -5.88 22.41 8.18
CA ALA A 205 -7.28 22.81 8.05
C ALA A 205 -8.17 21.70 7.45
N GLN A 206 -7.58 20.74 6.72
CA GLN A 206 -8.28 19.61 6.13
C GLN A 206 -8.46 18.43 7.09
N GLY A 207 -7.78 18.44 8.26
CA GLY A 207 -7.86 17.36 9.24
C GLY A 207 -6.51 16.93 9.79
N ILE A 208 -6.49 15.71 10.32
CA ILE A 208 -5.33 15.09 10.94
C ILE A 208 -4.84 13.99 10.01
N SER A 209 -3.53 13.94 9.80
CA SER A 209 -2.88 12.86 9.09
C SER A 209 -1.72 12.28 9.90
N LEU A 210 -1.46 11.00 9.69
CA LEU A 210 -0.31 10.29 10.24
C LEU A 210 0.65 9.99 9.09
N TRP A 211 1.80 10.65 9.08
CA TRP A 211 2.90 10.30 8.20
C TRP A 211 3.74 9.20 8.83
N MET A 212 4.15 8.21 8.02
CA MET A 212 4.87 7.03 8.46
C MET A 212 6.00 6.70 7.50
N ARG A 213 7.21 6.48 8.01
CA ARG A 213 8.29 5.80 7.27
C ARG A 213 8.47 4.41 7.85
N LEU A 214 8.22 3.41 7.02
CA LEU A 214 8.23 2.01 7.40
C LEU A 214 9.28 1.25 6.59
N ARG A 215 10.02 0.36 7.26
CA ARG A 215 10.95 -0.56 6.61
C ARG A 215 10.22 -1.41 5.57
N ALA A 216 10.86 -1.66 4.44
CA ALA A 216 10.29 -2.45 3.34
C ALA A 216 11.36 -3.24 2.59
N ASP A 217 12.32 -3.79 3.32
CA ASP A 217 13.42 -4.58 2.79
C ASP A 217 13.14 -6.09 2.91
N PRO A 218 14.00 -6.97 2.35
CA PRO A 218 13.84 -8.43 2.44
C PRO A 218 13.85 -8.99 3.86
N SER A 219 14.39 -8.26 4.85
CA SER A 219 14.41 -8.69 6.26
C SER A 219 13.10 -8.44 6.98
N GLY A 220 12.28 -7.50 6.49
CA GLY A 220 10.97 -7.21 7.07
C GLY A 220 10.27 -6.04 6.38
N THR A 221 8.94 -6.10 6.40
CA THR A 221 8.07 -5.06 5.83
C THR A 221 7.09 -4.58 6.88
N GLY A 222 7.23 -3.31 7.28
CA GLY A 222 6.28 -2.60 8.11
C GLY A 222 5.00 -2.30 7.31
N ARG A 223 3.85 -2.41 7.95
CA ARG A 223 2.56 -2.21 7.31
C ARG A 223 1.81 -1.07 7.99
N PRO A 224 1.24 -0.12 7.23
CA PRO A 224 0.51 1.00 7.79
C PRO A 224 -0.74 0.58 8.60
N ASP A 225 -1.45 -0.46 8.19
CA ASP A 225 -2.59 -1.02 8.92
C ASP A 225 -2.20 -1.55 10.32
N GLU A 226 -1.03 -2.18 10.46
CA GLU A 226 -0.52 -2.64 11.75
C GLU A 226 -0.09 -1.48 12.67
N VAL A 227 0.44 -0.39 12.09
CA VAL A 227 0.77 0.83 12.83
C VAL A 227 -0.50 1.51 13.33
N LEU A 228 -1.51 1.66 12.47
CA LEU A 228 -2.82 2.21 12.85
C LEU A 228 -3.46 1.37 13.97
N ALA A 229 -3.47 0.04 13.84
CA ALA A 229 -3.96 -0.86 14.88
C ALA A 229 -3.17 -0.73 16.19
N ALA A 230 -1.84 -0.50 16.14
CA ALA A 230 -1.02 -0.24 17.32
C ALA A 230 -1.40 1.07 18.01
N LEU A 231 -1.83 2.07 17.25
CA LEU A 231 -2.33 3.35 17.75
C LEU A 231 -3.81 3.33 18.12
N GLY A 232 -4.51 2.18 18.03
CA GLY A 232 -5.93 2.07 18.30
C GLY A 232 -6.82 2.77 17.26
N ILE A 233 -6.32 2.94 16.03
CA ILE A 233 -7.05 3.58 14.93
C ILE A 233 -7.59 2.48 14.00
N PRO A 234 -8.93 2.39 13.80
CA PRO A 234 -9.51 1.47 12.83
C PRO A 234 -9.04 1.80 11.41
N ILE A 235 -8.80 0.77 10.60
CA ILE A 235 -8.33 0.95 9.21
C ILE A 235 -9.38 1.72 8.36
N GLU A 236 -10.65 1.54 8.67
CA GLU A 236 -11.79 2.19 8.00
C GLU A 236 -11.83 3.70 8.27
N ALA A 237 -11.21 4.15 9.37
CA ALA A 237 -11.09 5.56 9.72
C ALA A 237 -9.89 6.24 9.03
N ALA A 238 -9.20 5.55 8.12
CA ALA A 238 -8.00 6.07 7.48
C ALA A 238 -8.01 5.87 5.97
N ASN A 239 -7.73 6.94 5.22
CA ASN A 239 -7.42 6.85 3.79
C ASN A 239 -5.89 6.81 3.64
N ILE A 240 -5.36 5.66 3.26
CA ILE A 240 -3.92 5.40 3.24
C ILE A 240 -3.37 5.59 1.84
N ARG A 241 -2.27 6.37 1.73
CA ARG A 241 -1.50 6.56 0.50
C ARG A 241 -0.04 6.22 0.74
N ARG A 242 0.56 5.46 -0.16
CA ARG A 242 2.02 5.31 -0.23
C ARG A 242 2.57 6.41 -1.11
N GLN A 243 3.29 7.36 -0.51
CA GLN A 243 3.84 8.51 -1.23
C GLN A 243 4.99 8.09 -2.14
N ARG A 244 5.92 7.28 -1.60
CA ARG A 244 7.08 6.80 -2.35
C ARG A 244 7.74 5.59 -1.69
N LEU A 245 8.56 4.92 -2.49
CA LEU A 245 9.52 3.92 -2.05
C LEU A 245 10.91 4.56 -1.94
N ILE A 246 11.63 4.21 -0.89
CA ILE A 246 13.03 4.61 -0.68
C ILE A 246 13.91 3.45 -1.13
N LEU A 247 14.76 3.72 -2.10
CA LEU A 247 15.73 2.76 -2.60
C LEU A 247 17.08 2.94 -1.89
N ASP A 248 17.85 1.87 -1.78
CA ASP A 248 19.25 1.93 -1.35
C ASP A 248 20.10 2.48 -2.50
N GLU A 249 20.70 3.66 -2.31
CA GLU A 249 21.55 4.32 -3.31
C GLU A 249 22.97 3.70 -3.40
N ARG A 250 23.29 2.72 -2.54
CA ARG A 250 24.65 2.18 -2.38
C ARG A 250 24.89 0.85 -3.10
N ARG A 251 23.99 0.46 -4.00
CA ARG A 251 24.18 -0.79 -4.74
C ARG A 251 23.94 -0.64 -6.22
#